data_eedeff0e0484a9311977656f04d7983c
#
_entry.id   eedeff0e0484a9311977656f04d7983c
#
_cell.length_a   1.000
_cell.length_b   1.000
_cell.length_c   1.000
_cell.angle_alpha   90.00
_cell.angle_beta   90.00
_cell.angle_gamma   90.00
#
_symmetry.space_group_name_H-M   'P 1'
#
loop_
_entity.id
_entity.type
_entity.pdbx_description
1 polymer ?
#
loop_
_entity_poly.entity_id
_entity_poly.type
_entity_poly.pdbx_seq_one_letter_code
_entity_poly.pdbx_strand_id
1 'polypeptide(L)'
;MRNTKKVIAAPAAVATLVGLAACGSSNDNGANKGDADKAELVFWGWDSGNSMKEILADFEKANPGITVKFNNTGTAEKTSTALSNAIAAGNGAPDVVMLEDPTVTQFAVTDGLVDLSEFGADKLADDFAAGPWNKLQYNNKPYALPIDSGPEMFFYNKAVFDKAGVDGESIKTWNDYYEAAKKIRATGSYITNLAGTSNDYQPFTAQIWQAGAQPWKVDGENITINMTKDEGMQRYIQFVQKLIDEDLVDAKTPNWSDDWNRELNDGTLASLTIGAWMPINLMTGAPDQAGNWRVAQLPQWEEGKEVSAEDGGSALAVTSQSKNQAAAYKLVEYMTHGEGAQTMADTGTFPSLKKILRSDSFTDPTTESNKKTNDYFGGQNVNEVLSAAAQRPTEKFQYLPYNPYAQTAYGDEVSKAYSGDITLEKALENYANKLAEQGKQQGYNVTVK
;
A
#
# COMPACT_ATOMS: atom_id res chain seq x y z
N MET A 1 63.77 5.30 -29.13
CA MET A 1 64.20 6.16 -30.27
C MET A 1 63.07 7.09 -30.61
N ARG A 2 63.32 8.33 -30.29
CA ARG A 2 63.18 9.58 -31.04
C ARG A 2 61.77 9.97 -31.44
N ASN A 3 61.22 10.84 -30.67
CA ASN A 3 60.99 12.30 -30.87
C ASN A 3 60.57 12.73 -32.28
N THR A 4 59.43 13.38 -32.40
CA THR A 4 59.36 14.76 -32.92
C THR A 4 58.05 15.46 -32.60
N LYS A 5 58.17 16.64 -31.94
CA LYS A 5 57.15 17.68 -31.75
C LYS A 5 56.94 18.44 -33.06
N LYS A 6 55.75 18.88 -33.37
CA LYS A 6 55.56 20.11 -34.18
C LYS A 6 54.46 21.00 -33.54
N VAL A 7 54.96 22.17 -33.21
CA VAL A 7 54.21 23.38 -32.85
C VAL A 7 53.86 24.11 -34.14
N ILE A 8 52.65 24.61 -34.30
CA ILE A 8 52.34 25.75 -35.20
C ILE A 8 51.29 26.65 -34.54
N ALA A 9 51.56 27.94 -34.67
CA ALA A 9 51.03 29.07 -33.96
C ALA A 9 49.66 29.56 -34.44
N ALA A 10 49.03 30.35 -33.55
CA ALA A 10 47.77 31.10 -33.73
C ALA A 10 47.94 32.30 -34.68
N PRO A 11 46.83 32.89 -35.14
CA PRO A 11 46.74 34.33 -35.07
C PRO A 11 45.50 34.83 -34.28
N ALA A 12 45.73 35.94 -33.61
CA ALA A 12 44.76 36.71 -32.84
C ALA A 12 43.79 37.45 -33.77
N ALA A 13 42.55 37.54 -33.38
CA ALA A 13 41.58 38.47 -33.90
C ALA A 13 40.88 39.22 -32.73
N VAL A 14 40.94 40.50 -32.84
CA VAL A 14 40.43 41.55 -31.93
C VAL A 14 38.90 41.48 -31.93
N ALA A 15 38.25 41.41 -30.75
CA ALA A 15 36.82 41.54 -30.58
C ALA A 15 36.50 42.80 -29.81
N THR A 16 35.66 43.60 -30.41
CA THR A 16 35.06 44.84 -29.92
C THR A 16 34.08 44.57 -28.74
N LEU A 17 34.30 45.24 -27.62
CA LEU A 17 33.38 45.30 -26.50
C LEU A 17 32.15 46.18 -26.87
N VAL A 18 30.98 45.56 -26.79
CA VAL A 18 29.69 46.29 -26.61
C VAL A 18 29.17 45.91 -25.26
N GLY A 19 29.12 46.85 -24.35
CA GLY A 19 28.57 46.70 -23.03
C GLY A 19 27.04 46.68 -23.08
N LEU A 20 26.42 45.65 -22.51
CA LEU A 20 25.03 45.62 -22.12
C LEU A 20 24.98 45.39 -20.63
N ALA A 21 24.37 46.33 -19.94
CA ALA A 21 24.07 46.24 -18.50
C ALA A 21 23.12 45.08 -18.26
N ALA A 22 23.60 44.06 -17.57
CA ALA A 22 22.77 43.00 -17.04
C ALA A 22 22.31 43.40 -15.63
N CYS A 23 21.01 43.63 -15.50
CA CYS A 23 20.32 43.63 -14.23
C CYS A 23 20.56 42.28 -13.52
N GLY A 24 20.85 42.36 -12.23
CA GLY A 24 21.08 41.20 -11.41
C GLY A 24 19.89 40.28 -11.40
N SER A 25 20.10 39.03 -11.83
CA SER A 25 19.25 37.92 -11.48
C SER A 25 19.94 37.16 -10.32
N SER A 26 19.27 37.16 -9.18
CA SER A 26 19.51 36.24 -8.09
C SER A 26 19.61 34.82 -8.64
N ASN A 27 20.72 34.15 -8.34
CA ASN A 27 20.84 32.69 -8.55
C ASN A 27 19.82 32.00 -7.65
N ASP A 28 18.66 31.76 -8.18
CA ASP A 28 17.73 30.77 -7.65
C ASP A 28 18.08 29.43 -8.32
N ASN A 29 18.78 28.57 -7.62
CA ASN A 29 19.01 27.18 -8.00
C ASN A 29 17.72 26.36 -7.76
N GLY A 30 16.56 26.90 -8.05
CA GLY A 30 15.30 26.16 -8.10
C GLY A 30 15.29 25.32 -9.39
N ALA A 31 15.20 24.01 -9.25
CA ALA A 31 14.86 23.14 -10.39
C ALA A 31 13.65 23.73 -11.10
N ASN A 32 13.68 23.79 -12.42
CA ASN A 32 12.56 24.32 -13.22
C ASN A 32 11.37 23.37 -13.08
N LYS A 33 10.44 23.70 -12.15
CA LYS A 33 9.26 22.87 -11.80
C LYS A 33 8.17 22.88 -12.89
N GLY A 34 8.39 23.57 -14.02
CA GLY A 34 7.41 23.74 -15.08
C GLY A 34 6.34 24.81 -14.76
N ASP A 35 5.43 25.02 -15.70
CA ASP A 35 4.26 25.91 -15.54
C ASP A 35 3.16 25.15 -14.79
N ALA A 36 2.68 25.68 -13.67
CA ALA A 36 1.64 25.06 -12.88
C ALA A 36 0.25 25.10 -13.56
N ASP A 37 0.05 25.98 -14.54
CA ASP A 37 -1.25 26.23 -15.16
C ASP A 37 -1.33 25.76 -16.62
N LYS A 38 -0.19 25.22 -17.18
CA LYS A 38 -0.15 24.77 -18.57
C LYS A 38 0.80 23.57 -18.72
N ALA A 39 0.25 22.40 -19.03
CA ALA A 39 1.01 21.19 -19.26
C ALA A 39 0.23 20.13 -20.05
N GLU A 40 0.97 19.24 -20.72
CA GLU A 40 0.46 17.93 -21.14
C GLU A 40 1.08 16.88 -20.23
N LEU A 41 0.26 16.29 -19.35
CA LEU A 41 0.71 15.31 -18.36
C LEU A 41 0.51 13.89 -18.86
N VAL A 42 1.44 13.01 -18.53
CA VAL A 42 1.30 11.56 -18.67
C VAL A 42 1.09 10.96 -17.28
N PHE A 43 0.01 10.21 -17.09
CA PHE A 43 -0.32 9.53 -15.85
C PHE A 43 -0.37 8.02 -16.07
N TRP A 44 0.41 7.26 -15.29
CA TRP A 44 0.38 5.80 -15.26
C TRP A 44 -0.28 5.29 -14.00
N GLY A 45 -1.21 4.34 -14.15
CA GLY A 45 -1.91 3.74 -13.03
C GLY A 45 -2.84 2.63 -13.48
N TRP A 46 -3.69 2.19 -12.58
CA TRP A 46 -4.79 1.26 -12.85
C TRP A 46 -6.13 1.91 -12.51
N ASP A 47 -7.22 1.35 -12.99
CA ASP A 47 -8.57 1.89 -12.84
C ASP A 47 -9.55 0.78 -12.49
N SER A 48 -9.58 0.36 -11.24
CA SER A 48 -10.44 -0.70 -10.74
C SER A 48 -11.93 -0.32 -10.75
N GLY A 49 -12.22 0.97 -10.53
CA GLY A 49 -13.58 1.52 -10.46
C GLY A 49 -14.13 2.05 -11.77
N ASN A 50 -13.32 2.07 -12.86
CA ASN A 50 -13.65 2.74 -14.12
C ASN A 50 -13.99 4.24 -13.96
N SER A 51 -13.42 4.89 -12.93
CA SER A 51 -13.69 6.29 -12.56
C SER A 51 -12.68 7.29 -13.12
N MET A 52 -11.50 6.84 -13.56
CA MET A 52 -10.41 7.72 -14.00
C MET A 52 -10.81 8.65 -15.12
N LYS A 53 -11.63 8.18 -16.07
CA LYS A 53 -12.07 9.02 -17.19
C LYS A 53 -12.88 10.23 -16.72
N GLU A 54 -13.76 10.04 -15.76
CA GLU A 54 -14.61 11.10 -15.19
C GLU A 54 -13.76 12.09 -14.38
N ILE A 55 -12.95 11.57 -13.46
CA ILE A 55 -12.06 12.35 -12.59
C ILE A 55 -11.12 13.24 -13.41
N LEU A 56 -10.50 12.69 -14.45
CA LEU A 56 -9.57 13.45 -15.28
C LEU A 56 -10.27 14.48 -16.16
N ALA A 57 -11.48 14.19 -16.67
CA ALA A 57 -12.27 15.17 -17.42
C ALA A 57 -12.69 16.36 -16.55
N ASP A 58 -13.06 16.12 -15.29
CA ASP A 58 -13.41 17.18 -14.35
C ASP A 58 -12.16 17.98 -13.91
N PHE A 59 -11.03 17.33 -13.75
CA PHE A 59 -9.76 18.01 -13.50
C PHE A 59 -9.37 18.96 -14.67
N GLU A 60 -9.44 18.48 -15.91
CA GLU A 60 -9.12 19.27 -17.10
C GLU A 60 -10.08 20.46 -17.27
N LYS A 61 -11.37 20.25 -16.97
CA LYS A 61 -12.37 21.33 -16.96
C LYS A 61 -12.07 22.40 -15.91
N ALA A 62 -11.61 22.00 -14.73
CA ALA A 62 -11.18 22.92 -13.67
C ALA A 62 -9.84 23.60 -13.97
N ASN A 63 -9.00 22.99 -14.83
CA ASN A 63 -7.66 23.46 -15.20
C ASN A 63 -7.49 23.51 -16.73
N PRO A 64 -8.10 24.46 -17.46
CA PRO A 64 -8.21 24.44 -18.93
C PRO A 64 -6.87 24.42 -19.70
N GLY A 65 -5.76 24.76 -19.02
CA GLY A 65 -4.41 24.73 -19.60
C GLY A 65 -3.69 23.40 -19.44
N ILE A 66 -4.26 22.44 -18.68
CA ILE A 66 -3.64 21.15 -18.42
C ILE A 66 -4.47 20.06 -19.09
N THR A 67 -3.78 19.15 -19.79
CA THR A 67 -4.38 17.92 -20.32
C THR A 67 -3.67 16.71 -19.74
N VAL A 68 -4.40 15.59 -19.55
CA VAL A 68 -3.86 14.38 -18.93
C VAL A 68 -4.07 13.16 -19.83
N LYS A 69 -2.97 12.56 -20.26
CA LYS A 69 -2.98 11.29 -20.95
C LYS A 69 -2.84 10.16 -19.94
N PHE A 70 -3.95 9.49 -19.64
CA PHE A 70 -3.94 8.32 -18.76
C PHE A 70 -3.54 7.06 -19.53
N ASN A 71 -2.51 6.37 -19.01
CA ASN A 71 -2.09 5.06 -19.48
C ASN A 71 -2.48 4.03 -18.41
N ASN A 72 -3.57 3.30 -18.63
CA ASN A 72 -3.96 2.20 -17.77
C ASN A 72 -2.97 1.02 -17.95
N THR A 73 -2.17 0.77 -16.94
CA THR A 73 -1.18 -0.31 -16.90
C THR A 73 -1.77 -1.65 -16.51
N GLY A 74 -2.99 -1.64 -15.98
CA GLY A 74 -3.79 -2.79 -15.59
C GLY A 74 -3.56 -3.26 -14.16
N THR A 75 -2.33 -3.27 -13.64
CA THR A 75 -2.02 -3.69 -12.26
C THR A 75 -0.90 -2.85 -11.63
N ALA A 76 -0.86 -2.81 -10.30
CA ALA A 76 0.19 -2.14 -9.54
C ALA A 76 1.59 -2.71 -9.84
N GLU A 77 1.71 -4.03 -9.97
CA GLU A 77 2.96 -4.71 -10.31
C GLU A 77 3.50 -4.26 -11.67
N LYS A 78 2.63 -4.22 -12.71
CA LYS A 78 3.02 -3.74 -14.04
C LYS A 78 3.43 -2.27 -14.02
N THR A 79 2.74 -1.44 -13.25
CA THR A 79 3.08 -0.02 -13.07
C THR A 79 4.47 0.13 -12.45
N SER A 80 4.72 -0.56 -11.34
CA SER A 80 6.00 -0.51 -10.62
C SER A 80 7.16 -1.04 -11.47
N THR A 81 6.93 -2.11 -12.23
CA THR A 81 7.92 -2.67 -13.16
C THR A 81 8.25 -1.69 -14.28
N ALA A 82 7.22 -1.08 -14.91
CA ALA A 82 7.42 -0.08 -15.96
C ALA A 82 8.17 1.15 -15.44
N LEU A 83 7.80 1.63 -14.24
CA LEU A 83 8.49 2.76 -13.61
C LEU A 83 9.95 2.43 -13.30
N SER A 84 10.23 1.25 -12.72
CA SER A 84 11.60 0.80 -12.44
C SER A 84 12.47 0.81 -13.70
N ASN A 85 11.94 0.32 -14.81
CA ASN A 85 12.63 0.32 -16.10
C ASN A 85 12.90 1.73 -16.62
N ALA A 86 11.92 2.64 -16.52
CA ALA A 86 12.07 4.02 -16.97
C ALA A 86 13.07 4.81 -16.11
N ILE A 87 13.07 4.60 -14.78
CA ILE A 87 14.05 5.22 -13.88
C ILE A 87 15.46 4.70 -14.20
N ALA A 88 15.65 3.38 -14.36
CA ALA A 88 16.93 2.79 -14.72
C ALA A 88 17.45 3.26 -16.08
N ALA A 89 16.54 3.51 -17.04
CA ALA A 89 16.90 4.06 -18.35
C ALA A 89 17.19 5.58 -18.32
N GLY A 90 16.89 6.27 -17.23
CA GLY A 90 17.04 7.72 -17.11
C GLY A 90 16.04 8.55 -17.91
N ASN A 91 15.04 7.92 -18.53
CA ASN A 91 13.99 8.57 -19.31
C ASN A 91 12.75 7.67 -19.47
N GLY A 92 11.62 8.29 -19.85
CA GLY A 92 10.40 7.57 -20.20
C GLY A 92 9.43 7.36 -19.03
N ALA A 93 9.74 7.83 -17.81
CA ALA A 93 8.77 7.84 -16.72
C ALA A 93 7.64 8.84 -16.99
N PRO A 94 6.43 8.59 -16.46
CA PRO A 94 5.30 9.51 -16.55
C PRO A 94 5.52 10.75 -15.66
N ASP A 95 4.65 11.77 -15.79
CA ASP A 95 4.64 12.90 -14.86
C ASP A 95 4.04 12.49 -13.51
N VAL A 96 2.93 11.74 -13.53
CA VAL A 96 2.24 11.21 -12.35
C VAL A 96 2.21 9.69 -12.42
N VAL A 97 2.42 9.04 -11.29
CA VAL A 97 2.33 7.58 -11.18
C VAL A 97 1.50 7.17 -9.96
N MET A 98 0.63 6.19 -10.15
CA MET A 98 -0.05 5.48 -9.07
C MET A 98 0.82 4.30 -8.62
N LEU A 99 1.02 4.16 -7.33
CA LEU A 99 1.86 3.14 -6.71
C LEU A 99 1.12 2.51 -5.53
N GLU A 100 1.36 1.24 -5.25
CA GLU A 100 1.05 0.69 -3.93
C GLU A 100 2.00 1.29 -2.89
N ASP A 101 1.47 1.63 -1.72
CA ASP A 101 2.20 2.27 -0.64
C ASP A 101 3.55 1.61 -0.32
N PRO A 102 3.65 0.25 -0.24
CA PRO A 102 4.92 -0.41 0.08
C PRO A 102 6.05 -0.18 -0.95
N THR A 103 5.70 0.27 -2.16
CA THR A 103 6.69 0.50 -3.24
C THR A 103 7.20 1.94 -3.30
N VAL A 104 6.51 2.89 -2.65
CA VAL A 104 6.89 4.32 -2.68
C VAL A 104 8.29 4.53 -2.13
N THR A 105 8.64 3.91 -1.01
CA THR A 105 9.96 4.02 -0.39
C THR A 105 11.09 3.59 -1.34
N GLN A 106 10.89 2.52 -2.12
CA GLN A 106 11.88 2.06 -3.11
C GLN A 106 12.24 3.15 -4.11
N PHE A 107 11.22 3.85 -4.62
CA PHE A 107 11.44 4.90 -5.63
C PHE A 107 11.91 6.21 -5.00
N ALA A 108 11.52 6.50 -3.76
CA ALA A 108 12.01 7.66 -3.02
C ALA A 108 13.52 7.55 -2.72
N VAL A 109 13.99 6.38 -2.28
CA VAL A 109 15.42 6.10 -1.98
C VAL A 109 16.32 6.23 -3.21
N THR A 110 15.79 5.94 -4.40
CA THR A 110 16.54 5.99 -5.67
C THR A 110 16.35 7.30 -6.42
N ASP A 111 15.88 8.35 -5.74
CA ASP A 111 15.59 9.65 -6.35
C ASP A 111 14.64 9.58 -7.57
N GLY A 112 13.83 8.55 -7.65
CA GLY A 112 12.85 8.34 -8.73
C GLY A 112 11.58 9.17 -8.58
N LEU A 113 11.31 9.68 -7.37
CA LEU A 113 10.13 10.50 -7.03
C LEU A 113 10.57 11.87 -6.51
N VAL A 114 9.66 12.82 -6.59
CA VAL A 114 9.83 14.19 -6.08
C VAL A 114 9.42 14.24 -4.61
N ASP A 115 10.18 14.97 -3.80
CA ASP A 115 9.79 15.37 -2.44
C ASP A 115 8.61 16.34 -2.52
N LEU A 116 7.41 15.88 -2.17
CA LEU A 116 6.19 16.68 -2.30
C LEU A 116 6.08 17.80 -1.26
N SER A 117 6.93 17.81 -0.21
CA SER A 117 7.02 18.95 0.71
C SER A 117 7.42 20.24 0.01
N GLU A 118 8.11 20.14 -1.13
CA GLU A 118 8.44 21.28 -1.98
C GLU A 118 7.23 22.01 -2.57
N PHE A 119 6.06 21.35 -2.58
CA PHE A 119 4.76 21.88 -2.99
C PHE A 119 3.82 22.11 -1.81
N GLY A 120 4.26 21.84 -0.57
CA GLY A 120 3.49 22.05 0.64
C GLY A 120 2.66 20.85 1.09
N ALA A 121 2.88 19.66 0.53
CA ALA A 121 2.18 18.44 0.89
C ALA A 121 2.33 18.06 2.37
N ASP A 122 3.45 18.41 3.01
CA ASP A 122 3.69 18.21 4.44
C ASP A 122 2.61 18.85 5.34
N LYS A 123 1.96 19.91 4.87
CA LYS A 123 0.88 20.60 5.60
C LYS A 123 -0.45 19.85 5.58
N LEU A 124 -0.59 18.84 4.72
CA LEU A 124 -1.80 18.04 4.57
C LEU A 124 -1.83 16.81 5.49
N ALA A 125 -0.79 16.59 6.29
CA ALA A 125 -0.64 15.41 7.15
C ALA A 125 -1.85 15.16 8.05
N ASP A 126 -2.40 16.21 8.65
CA ASP A 126 -3.52 16.12 9.58
C ASP A 126 -4.86 15.83 8.89
N ASP A 127 -4.96 15.98 7.58
CA ASP A 127 -6.17 15.75 6.79
C ASP A 127 -6.33 14.27 6.41
N PHE A 128 -5.23 13.52 6.37
CA PHE A 128 -5.24 12.10 6.04
C PHE A 128 -5.27 11.20 7.27
N ALA A 129 -5.79 9.98 7.13
CA ALA A 129 -5.63 8.93 8.11
C ALA A 129 -4.13 8.65 8.36
N ALA A 130 -3.77 8.40 9.62
CA ALA A 130 -2.35 8.30 10.00
C ALA A 130 -1.64 7.09 9.36
N GLY A 131 -2.34 5.96 9.21
CA GLY A 131 -1.78 4.75 8.61
C GLY A 131 -1.23 4.97 7.21
N PRO A 132 -2.07 5.30 6.22
CA PRO A 132 -1.61 5.54 4.84
C PRO A 132 -0.62 6.69 4.74
N TRP A 133 -0.83 7.80 5.48
CA TRP A 133 0.13 8.91 5.47
C TRP A 133 1.54 8.50 5.90
N ASN A 134 1.66 7.74 7.01
CA ASN A 134 2.95 7.37 7.57
C ASN A 134 3.77 6.44 6.67
N LYS A 135 3.12 5.60 5.87
CA LYS A 135 3.77 4.67 4.93
C LYS A 135 4.46 5.36 3.75
N LEU A 136 4.01 6.58 3.40
CA LEU A 136 4.47 7.33 2.24
C LEU A 136 5.62 8.30 2.54
N GLN A 137 6.15 8.23 3.78
CA GLN A 137 7.24 9.07 4.23
C GLN A 137 8.59 8.39 4.04
N TYR A 138 9.54 9.14 3.51
CA TYR A 138 10.95 8.78 3.56
C TYR A 138 11.77 9.94 4.12
N ASN A 139 12.57 9.71 5.15
CA ASN A 139 13.30 10.76 5.89
C ASN A 139 12.39 11.91 6.37
N ASN A 140 11.18 11.59 6.86
CA ASN A 140 10.13 12.52 7.30
C ASN A 140 9.64 13.49 6.21
N LYS A 141 9.72 13.11 4.95
CA LYS A 141 9.23 13.86 3.80
C LYS A 141 8.23 13.03 3.01
N PRO A 142 7.10 13.62 2.58
CA PRO A 142 6.12 12.92 1.77
C PRO A 142 6.60 12.82 0.30
N TYR A 143 6.64 11.60 -0.24
CA TYR A 143 6.97 11.33 -1.65
C TYR A 143 5.75 10.95 -2.48
N ALA A 144 4.61 10.74 -1.83
CA ALA A 144 3.33 10.49 -2.45
C ALA A 144 2.20 11.01 -1.55
N LEU A 145 1.01 11.19 -2.09
CA LEU A 145 -0.23 11.41 -1.33
C LEU A 145 -1.14 10.18 -1.43
N PRO A 146 -1.74 9.73 -0.32
CA PRO A 146 -2.56 8.53 -0.33
C PRO A 146 -3.89 8.74 -1.05
N ILE A 147 -4.27 7.81 -1.90
CA ILE A 147 -5.59 7.74 -2.55
C ILE A 147 -6.58 7.07 -1.60
N ASP A 148 -6.22 5.86 -1.21
CA ASP A 148 -7.05 4.98 -0.40
C ASP A 148 -6.34 4.55 0.87
N SER A 149 -7.06 3.85 1.72
CA SER A 149 -6.61 3.29 2.98
C SER A 149 -7.09 1.85 3.08
N GLY A 150 -6.32 1.04 3.74
CA GLY A 150 -6.65 -0.37 3.96
C GLY A 150 -6.57 -0.76 5.43
N PRO A 151 -7.27 -0.08 6.37
CA PRO A 151 -7.27 -0.56 7.75
C PRO A 151 -7.69 -2.03 7.75
N GLU A 152 -6.90 -2.87 8.40
CA GLU A 152 -7.17 -4.30 8.45
C GLU A 152 -8.43 -4.58 9.25
N MET A 153 -9.32 -5.38 8.69
CA MET A 153 -10.65 -5.69 9.22
C MET A 153 -10.83 -7.19 9.37
N PHE A 154 -11.78 -7.58 10.21
CA PHE A 154 -12.25 -8.94 10.34
C PHE A 154 -13.56 -9.13 9.58
N PHE A 155 -13.50 -9.81 8.44
CA PHE A 155 -14.67 -10.23 7.67
C PHE A 155 -14.99 -11.69 8.00
N TYR A 156 -16.27 -12.01 8.27
CA TYR A 156 -16.66 -13.37 8.60
C TYR A 156 -17.99 -13.76 7.96
N ASN A 157 -18.09 -15.04 7.58
CA ASN A 157 -19.33 -15.63 7.08
C ASN A 157 -20.20 -16.06 8.26
N LYS A 158 -21.24 -15.28 8.53
CA LYS A 158 -22.12 -15.53 9.67
C LYS A 158 -22.79 -16.90 9.62
N ALA A 159 -23.15 -17.41 8.44
CA ALA A 159 -23.78 -18.72 8.33
C ALA A 159 -22.83 -19.85 8.77
N VAL A 160 -21.53 -19.75 8.42
CA VAL A 160 -20.50 -20.72 8.87
C VAL A 160 -20.27 -20.60 10.38
N PHE A 161 -20.20 -19.37 10.89
CA PHE A 161 -20.03 -19.10 12.31
C PHE A 161 -21.21 -19.61 13.14
N ASP A 162 -22.43 -19.34 12.71
CA ASP A 162 -23.65 -19.84 13.36
C ASP A 162 -23.69 -21.37 13.40
N LYS A 163 -23.30 -22.05 12.30
CA LYS A 163 -23.19 -23.52 12.22
C LYS A 163 -22.20 -24.07 13.25
N ALA A 164 -21.13 -23.34 13.53
CA ALA A 164 -20.11 -23.69 14.52
C ALA A 164 -20.49 -23.27 15.96
N GLY A 165 -21.64 -22.61 16.15
CA GLY A 165 -22.06 -22.07 17.44
C GLY A 165 -21.17 -20.94 17.94
N VAL A 166 -20.65 -20.13 17.02
CA VAL A 166 -19.78 -18.98 17.29
C VAL A 166 -20.51 -17.69 16.94
N ASP A 167 -20.52 -16.75 17.85
CA ASP A 167 -20.91 -15.38 17.56
C ASP A 167 -19.69 -14.58 17.11
N GLY A 168 -19.63 -14.21 15.82
CA GLY A 168 -18.52 -13.46 15.24
C GLY A 168 -18.34 -12.06 15.85
N GLU A 169 -19.41 -11.44 16.34
CA GLU A 169 -19.34 -10.15 17.02
C GLU A 169 -18.66 -10.24 18.40
N SER A 170 -18.65 -11.42 19.02
CA SER A 170 -18.00 -11.66 20.30
C SER A 170 -16.48 -11.79 20.22
N ILE A 171 -15.91 -11.94 19.01
CA ILE A 171 -14.48 -12.05 18.81
C ILE A 171 -13.83 -10.68 18.96
N LYS A 172 -13.13 -10.46 20.08
CA LYS A 172 -12.44 -9.21 20.41
C LYS A 172 -10.94 -9.35 20.45
N THR A 173 -10.44 -10.56 20.71
CA THR A 173 -9.03 -10.85 20.82
C THR A 173 -8.59 -11.97 19.85
N TRP A 174 -7.29 -12.03 19.56
CA TRP A 174 -6.74 -13.16 18.79
C TRP A 174 -6.90 -14.50 19.53
N ASN A 175 -7.05 -14.49 20.86
CA ASN A 175 -7.40 -15.70 21.60
C ASN A 175 -8.86 -16.14 21.35
N ASP A 176 -9.81 -15.20 21.27
CA ASP A 176 -11.20 -15.51 20.89
C ASP A 176 -11.25 -16.06 19.46
N TYR A 177 -10.47 -15.48 18.54
CA TYR A 177 -10.33 -15.95 17.17
C TYR A 177 -9.82 -17.39 17.11
N TYR A 178 -8.78 -17.73 17.91
CA TYR A 178 -8.26 -19.10 18.00
C TYR A 178 -9.31 -20.08 18.54
N GLU A 179 -10.05 -19.73 19.59
CA GLU A 179 -11.11 -20.59 20.11
C GLU A 179 -12.28 -20.77 19.11
N ALA A 180 -12.59 -19.73 18.33
CA ALA A 180 -13.55 -19.81 17.23
C ALA A 180 -13.01 -20.73 16.11
N ALA A 181 -11.73 -20.64 15.76
CA ALA A 181 -11.10 -21.47 14.73
C ALA A 181 -11.25 -22.97 15.02
N LYS A 182 -11.08 -23.40 16.27
CA LYS A 182 -11.29 -24.80 16.66
C LYS A 182 -12.73 -25.28 16.46
N LYS A 183 -13.70 -24.43 16.82
CA LYS A 183 -15.14 -24.75 16.63
C LYS A 183 -15.50 -24.82 15.15
N ILE A 184 -15.00 -23.87 14.36
CA ILE A 184 -15.22 -23.82 12.92
C ILE A 184 -14.60 -25.05 12.23
N ARG A 185 -13.37 -25.39 12.61
CA ARG A 185 -12.68 -26.58 12.05
C ARG A 185 -13.45 -27.87 12.33
N ALA A 186 -14.07 -27.99 13.50
CA ALA A 186 -14.91 -29.14 13.84
C ALA A 186 -16.17 -29.28 12.94
N THR A 187 -16.57 -28.23 12.22
CA THR A 187 -17.69 -28.29 11.25
C THR A 187 -17.24 -28.60 9.81
N GLY A 188 -15.91 -28.70 9.59
CA GLY A 188 -15.30 -29.02 8.30
C GLY A 188 -14.75 -27.78 7.55
N SER A 189 -14.98 -26.56 8.04
CA SER A 189 -14.48 -25.32 7.46
C SER A 189 -13.15 -24.92 8.12
N TYR A 190 -12.38 -24.06 7.46
CA TYR A 190 -11.20 -23.40 8.01
C TYR A 190 -11.55 -21.98 8.44
N ILE A 191 -10.86 -21.47 9.48
CA ILE A 191 -11.08 -20.07 9.91
C ILE A 191 -10.65 -19.09 8.83
N THR A 192 -9.53 -19.35 8.16
CA THR A 192 -8.96 -18.58 7.04
C THR A 192 -7.98 -19.47 6.25
N ASN A 193 -7.35 -18.90 5.22
CA ASN A 193 -6.23 -19.55 4.52
C ASN A 193 -4.91 -18.87 4.84
N LEU A 194 -3.81 -19.65 4.78
CA LEU A 194 -2.42 -19.21 4.90
C LEU A 194 -1.56 -20.08 3.97
N ALA A 195 -1.54 -19.76 2.67
CA ALA A 195 -0.82 -20.56 1.67
C ALA A 195 0.68 -20.24 1.58
N GLY A 196 1.12 -19.13 2.16
CA GLY A 196 2.53 -18.71 2.16
C GLY A 196 3.02 -18.23 0.80
N THR A 197 2.15 -17.66 0.01
CA THR A 197 2.53 -17.06 -1.28
C THR A 197 2.99 -15.61 -1.10
N SER A 198 3.54 -15.02 -2.15
CA SER A 198 3.85 -13.57 -2.14
C SER A 198 2.60 -12.69 -1.90
N ASN A 199 1.40 -13.20 -2.21
CA ASN A 199 0.14 -12.49 -1.95
C ASN A 199 -0.22 -12.41 -0.46
N ASP A 200 0.35 -13.29 0.37
CA ASP A 200 0.14 -13.28 1.83
C ASP A 200 1.09 -12.31 2.54
N TYR A 201 2.00 -11.67 1.82
CA TYR A 201 2.99 -10.76 2.42
C TYR A 201 2.36 -9.49 3.00
N GLN A 202 1.37 -8.90 2.35
CA GLN A 202 0.71 -7.70 2.87
C GLN A 202 -0.12 -8.00 4.13
N PRO A 203 -1.01 -9.01 4.15
CA PRO A 203 -1.65 -9.45 5.39
C PRO A 203 -0.66 -9.80 6.50
N PHE A 204 0.45 -10.49 6.17
CA PHE A 204 1.52 -10.75 7.15
C PHE A 204 2.08 -9.46 7.74
N THR A 205 2.43 -8.47 6.89
CA THR A 205 2.99 -7.20 7.38
C THR A 205 1.98 -6.41 8.23
N ALA A 206 0.70 -6.43 7.89
CA ALA A 206 -0.36 -5.80 8.66
C ALA A 206 -0.51 -6.46 10.05
N GLN A 207 -0.56 -7.78 10.11
CA GLN A 207 -0.72 -8.51 11.38
C GLN A 207 0.47 -8.34 12.32
N ILE A 208 1.71 -8.41 11.81
CA ILE A 208 2.90 -8.15 12.65
C ILE A 208 2.98 -6.69 13.08
N TRP A 209 2.54 -5.76 12.23
CA TRP A 209 2.42 -4.35 12.58
C TRP A 209 1.44 -4.14 13.74
N GLN A 210 0.22 -4.70 13.66
CA GLN A 210 -0.75 -4.66 14.74
C GLN A 210 -0.24 -5.33 16.04
N ALA A 211 0.61 -6.36 15.91
CA ALA A 211 1.25 -7.00 17.06
C ALA A 211 2.32 -6.12 17.74
N GLY A 212 2.61 -4.93 17.19
CA GLY A 212 3.65 -4.02 17.68
C GLY A 212 5.06 -4.42 17.26
N ALA A 213 5.20 -5.31 16.27
CA ALA A 213 6.51 -5.78 15.82
C ALA A 213 7.31 -4.71 15.09
N GLN A 214 8.61 -4.76 15.30
CA GLN A 214 9.62 -3.96 14.59
C GLN A 214 10.65 -4.92 13.97
N PRO A 215 10.24 -5.74 12.95
CA PRO A 215 11.06 -6.81 12.42
C PRO A 215 12.33 -6.31 11.72
N TRP A 216 12.34 -5.04 11.34
CA TRP A 216 13.50 -4.32 10.81
C TRP A 216 13.47 -2.85 11.18
N LYS A 217 14.63 -2.23 11.13
CA LYS A 217 14.81 -0.78 11.25
C LYS A 217 15.73 -0.32 10.13
N VAL A 218 15.29 0.69 9.38
CA VAL A 218 16.07 1.36 8.36
C VAL A 218 16.52 2.73 8.90
N ASP A 219 17.83 2.99 8.89
CA ASP A 219 18.44 4.24 9.35
C ASP A 219 19.55 4.63 8.34
N GLY A 220 19.15 5.37 7.32
CA GLY A 220 20.00 5.65 6.16
C GLY A 220 20.46 4.36 5.48
N GLU A 221 21.78 4.17 5.38
CA GLU A 221 22.39 2.95 4.82
C GLU A 221 22.41 1.76 5.79
N ASN A 222 22.01 1.95 7.06
CA ASN A 222 22.07 0.90 8.07
C ASN A 222 20.70 0.23 8.23
N ILE A 223 20.66 -1.08 8.08
CA ILE A 223 19.46 -1.89 8.27
C ILE A 223 19.73 -2.91 9.38
N THR A 224 18.85 -2.92 10.38
CA THR A 224 18.85 -3.96 11.42
C THR A 224 17.61 -4.84 11.21
N ILE A 225 17.82 -6.15 11.10
CA ILE A 225 16.73 -7.15 10.98
C ILE A 225 16.63 -7.90 12.30
N ASN A 226 15.43 -7.97 12.88
CA ASN A 226 15.13 -8.65 14.13
C ASN A 226 13.83 -9.47 14.00
N MET A 227 13.85 -10.46 13.10
CA MET A 227 12.66 -11.19 12.67
C MET A 227 12.13 -12.17 13.71
N THR A 228 13.00 -12.73 14.55
CA THR A 228 12.61 -13.82 15.47
C THR A 228 12.77 -13.50 16.95
N LYS A 229 13.40 -12.36 17.30
CA LYS A 229 13.60 -11.98 18.72
C LYS A 229 12.80 -10.75 19.14
N ASP A 230 12.15 -10.09 18.19
CA ASP A 230 11.23 -8.99 18.47
C ASP A 230 9.99 -9.53 19.17
N GLU A 231 9.50 -8.84 20.20
CA GLU A 231 8.37 -9.31 21.02
C GLU A 231 7.07 -9.43 20.21
N GLY A 232 6.79 -8.47 19.33
CA GLY A 232 5.62 -8.54 18.45
C GLY A 232 5.71 -9.68 17.46
N MET A 233 6.90 -9.90 16.90
CA MET A 233 7.16 -11.06 16.02
C MET A 233 6.98 -12.39 16.75
N GLN A 234 7.50 -12.53 17.97
CA GLN A 234 7.32 -13.74 18.77
C GLN A 234 5.85 -14.03 19.09
N ARG A 235 5.08 -12.99 19.37
CA ARG A 235 3.61 -13.09 19.59
C ARG A 235 2.92 -13.62 18.33
N TYR A 236 3.23 -13.07 17.17
CA TYR A 236 2.71 -13.53 15.89
C TYR A 236 3.13 -14.98 15.56
N ILE A 237 4.43 -15.30 15.69
CA ILE A 237 4.98 -16.63 15.41
C ILE A 237 4.27 -17.70 16.23
N GLN A 238 4.16 -17.50 17.55
CA GLN A 238 3.51 -18.47 18.44
C GLN A 238 2.03 -18.67 18.09
N PHE A 239 1.33 -17.60 17.76
CA PHE A 239 -0.09 -17.66 17.41
C PHE A 239 -0.31 -18.40 16.08
N VAL A 240 0.40 -18.01 15.02
CA VAL A 240 0.22 -18.61 13.69
C VAL A 240 0.71 -20.07 13.68
N GLN A 241 1.82 -20.40 14.37
CA GLN A 241 2.27 -21.78 14.49
C GLN A 241 1.19 -22.68 15.13
N LYS A 242 0.48 -22.19 16.15
CA LYS A 242 -0.65 -22.91 16.74
C LYS A 242 -1.77 -23.18 15.74
N LEU A 243 -2.11 -22.20 14.89
CA LEU A 243 -3.14 -22.39 13.87
C LEU A 243 -2.76 -23.46 12.85
N ILE A 244 -1.45 -23.52 12.50
CA ILE A 244 -0.90 -24.52 11.57
C ILE A 244 -0.89 -25.89 12.21
N ASP A 245 -0.32 -26.03 13.41
CA ASP A 245 -0.13 -27.30 14.11
C ASP A 245 -1.45 -28.01 14.39
N GLU A 246 -2.53 -27.25 14.58
CA GLU A 246 -3.87 -27.76 14.86
C GLU A 246 -4.77 -27.86 13.61
N ASP A 247 -4.23 -27.66 12.39
CA ASP A 247 -4.96 -27.73 11.12
C ASP A 247 -6.19 -26.78 11.09
N LEU A 248 -6.05 -25.57 11.63
CA LEU A 248 -7.15 -24.59 11.75
C LEU A 248 -7.25 -23.65 10.55
N VAL A 249 -6.22 -23.62 9.69
CA VAL A 249 -6.11 -22.79 8.50
C VAL A 249 -5.90 -23.65 7.26
N ASP A 250 -6.44 -23.20 6.12
CA ASP A 250 -6.10 -23.84 4.85
C ASP A 250 -4.74 -23.34 4.35
N ALA A 251 -3.77 -24.26 4.33
CA ALA A 251 -2.40 -23.98 3.91
C ALA A 251 -2.15 -24.21 2.40
N LYS A 252 -3.20 -24.42 1.59
CA LYS A 252 -3.07 -24.85 0.19
C LYS A 252 -3.60 -23.85 -0.81
N THR A 253 -4.65 -23.13 -0.45
CA THR A 253 -5.37 -22.24 -1.37
C THR A 253 -4.78 -20.85 -1.34
N PRO A 254 -4.09 -20.39 -2.42
CA PRO A 254 -3.53 -19.06 -2.50
C PRO A 254 -4.61 -17.99 -2.57
N ASN A 255 -4.41 -16.87 -1.90
CA ASN A 255 -5.24 -15.67 -2.04
C ASN A 255 -5.35 -15.27 -3.52
N TRP A 256 -6.53 -14.79 -3.92
CA TRP A 256 -6.83 -14.29 -5.28
C TRP A 256 -6.83 -15.35 -6.37
N SER A 257 -6.82 -16.63 -6.03
CA SER A 257 -7.06 -17.73 -6.98
C SER A 257 -8.56 -17.98 -7.21
N ASP A 258 -8.91 -18.66 -8.30
CA ASP A 258 -10.29 -19.10 -8.54
C ASP A 258 -10.77 -20.07 -7.44
N ASP A 259 -9.85 -20.89 -6.91
CA ASP A 259 -10.13 -21.79 -5.79
C ASP A 259 -10.45 -21.02 -4.51
N TRP A 260 -9.71 -19.95 -4.22
CA TRP A 260 -9.99 -19.09 -3.07
C TRP A 260 -11.38 -18.46 -3.15
N ASN A 261 -11.75 -17.90 -4.32
CA ASN A 261 -13.09 -17.36 -4.53
C ASN A 261 -14.18 -18.43 -4.35
N ARG A 262 -13.95 -19.63 -4.87
CA ARG A 262 -14.86 -20.77 -4.66
C ARG A 262 -15.01 -21.11 -3.18
N GLU A 263 -13.92 -21.18 -2.42
CA GLU A 263 -13.92 -21.53 -1.00
C GLU A 263 -14.55 -20.47 -0.11
N LEU A 264 -14.43 -19.19 -0.48
CA LEU A 264 -15.20 -18.10 0.13
C LEU A 264 -16.70 -18.23 -0.20
N ASN A 265 -17.02 -18.67 -1.42
CA ASN A 265 -18.41 -18.80 -1.90
C ASN A 265 -19.13 -20.04 -1.37
N ASP A 266 -18.43 -21.11 -1.05
CA ASP A 266 -19.02 -22.36 -0.52
C ASP A 266 -18.92 -22.49 1.02
N GLY A 267 -18.24 -21.56 1.68
CA GLY A 267 -18.06 -21.52 3.13
C GLY A 267 -16.95 -22.46 3.64
N THR A 268 -16.09 -22.97 2.78
CA THR A 268 -14.86 -23.68 3.20
C THR A 268 -13.96 -22.75 3.98
N LEU A 269 -13.80 -21.49 3.55
CA LEU A 269 -13.16 -20.43 4.29
C LEU A 269 -14.20 -19.59 5.03
N ALA A 270 -14.08 -19.51 6.35
CA ALA A 270 -15.09 -18.89 7.21
C ALA A 270 -14.86 -17.40 7.43
N SER A 271 -13.64 -16.90 7.33
CA SER A 271 -13.31 -15.50 7.58
C SER A 271 -12.03 -15.06 6.88
N LEU A 272 -11.85 -13.74 6.85
CA LEU A 272 -10.65 -13.07 6.36
C LEU A 272 -10.25 -11.97 7.34
N THR A 273 -8.95 -11.79 7.54
CA THR A 273 -8.38 -10.57 8.11
C THR A 273 -7.64 -9.87 6.98
N ILE A 274 -8.19 -8.78 6.50
CA ILE A 274 -7.79 -8.13 5.24
C ILE A 274 -8.25 -6.67 5.22
N GLY A 275 -7.73 -5.86 4.32
CA GLY A 275 -8.00 -4.43 4.24
C GLY A 275 -9.47 -4.05 3.97
N ALA A 276 -9.84 -2.84 4.38
CA ALA A 276 -11.20 -2.29 4.24
C ALA A 276 -11.71 -2.16 2.79
N TRP A 277 -10.85 -2.36 1.81
CA TRP A 277 -11.19 -2.44 0.38
C TRP A 277 -11.85 -3.77 -0.04
N MET A 278 -11.93 -4.77 0.86
CA MET A 278 -12.44 -6.12 0.55
C MET A 278 -13.94 -6.22 0.20
N PRO A 279 -14.87 -5.35 0.63
CA PRO A 279 -16.29 -5.53 0.37
C PRO A 279 -16.66 -5.75 -1.09
N ILE A 280 -16.12 -4.94 -2.01
CA ILE A 280 -16.40 -5.08 -3.45
C ILE A 280 -15.87 -6.40 -4.02
N ASN A 281 -14.74 -6.90 -3.50
CA ASN A 281 -14.14 -8.16 -3.91
C ASN A 281 -14.94 -9.36 -3.42
N LEU A 282 -15.50 -9.31 -2.19
CA LEU A 282 -16.42 -10.33 -1.69
C LEU A 282 -17.71 -10.39 -2.52
N MET A 283 -18.29 -9.24 -2.83
CA MET A 283 -19.49 -9.16 -3.66
C MET A 283 -19.29 -9.78 -5.06
N THR A 284 -18.08 -9.71 -5.58
CA THR A 284 -17.71 -10.22 -6.91
C THR A 284 -17.25 -11.68 -6.85
N GLY A 285 -16.39 -12.02 -5.88
CA GLY A 285 -15.77 -13.35 -5.74
C GLY A 285 -16.65 -14.39 -5.05
N ALA A 286 -17.56 -13.96 -4.18
CA ALA A 286 -18.46 -14.84 -3.43
C ALA A 286 -19.94 -14.39 -3.52
N PRO A 287 -20.52 -14.24 -4.73
CA PRO A 287 -21.86 -13.67 -4.92
C PRO A 287 -22.98 -14.49 -4.27
N ASP A 288 -22.83 -15.82 -4.17
CA ASP A 288 -23.84 -16.71 -3.57
C ASP A 288 -23.94 -16.57 -2.05
N GLN A 289 -22.98 -15.86 -1.44
CA GLN A 289 -22.96 -15.56 -0.01
C GLN A 289 -23.58 -14.21 0.35
N ALA A 290 -24.33 -13.59 -0.56
CA ALA A 290 -25.06 -12.36 -0.28
C ALA A 290 -25.95 -12.53 0.97
N GLY A 291 -25.86 -11.59 1.90
CA GLY A 291 -26.54 -11.61 3.20
C GLY A 291 -25.80 -12.36 4.31
N ASN A 292 -24.81 -13.20 4.00
CA ASN A 292 -24.11 -14.03 4.99
C ASN A 292 -22.82 -13.38 5.52
N TRP A 293 -22.17 -12.51 4.80
CA TRP A 293 -20.95 -11.84 5.28
C TRP A 293 -21.25 -10.73 6.28
N ARG A 294 -20.32 -10.53 7.20
CA ARG A 294 -20.29 -9.42 8.16
C ARG A 294 -18.87 -8.88 8.24
N VAL A 295 -18.76 -7.63 8.67
CA VAL A 295 -17.47 -7.01 8.99
C VAL A 295 -17.45 -6.58 10.45
N ALA A 296 -16.34 -6.81 11.13
CA ALA A 296 -16.08 -6.40 12.49
C ALA A 296 -14.67 -5.78 12.60
N GLN A 297 -14.42 -5.14 13.74
CA GLN A 297 -13.09 -4.64 14.06
C GLN A 297 -12.11 -5.80 14.20
N LEU A 298 -10.87 -5.59 13.75
CA LEU A 298 -9.81 -6.58 13.86
C LEU A 298 -9.63 -7.05 15.30
N PRO A 299 -9.50 -8.36 15.57
CA PRO A 299 -9.17 -8.87 16.90
C PRO A 299 -7.89 -8.25 17.44
N GLN A 300 -7.84 -7.99 18.74
CA GLN A 300 -6.70 -7.35 19.38
C GLN A 300 -5.82 -8.36 20.11
N TRP A 301 -4.52 -8.08 20.19
CA TRP A 301 -3.57 -8.91 20.95
C TRP A 301 -3.75 -8.80 22.46
N GLU A 302 -4.30 -7.67 22.92
CA GLU A 302 -4.55 -7.40 24.33
C GLU A 302 -5.98 -6.86 24.49
N GLU A 303 -6.69 -7.33 25.52
CA GLU A 303 -8.04 -6.86 25.81
C GLU A 303 -8.06 -5.35 26.08
N GLY A 304 -9.07 -4.67 25.52
CA GLY A 304 -9.24 -3.21 25.68
C GLY A 304 -8.30 -2.34 24.85
N LYS A 305 -7.43 -2.94 24.02
CA LYS A 305 -6.68 -2.18 23.01
C LYS A 305 -7.51 -1.94 21.77
N GLU A 306 -7.15 -0.89 21.03
CA GLU A 306 -7.80 -0.51 19.78
C GLU A 306 -6.74 -0.08 18.76
N VAL A 307 -5.76 -0.96 18.51
CA VAL A 307 -4.70 -0.74 17.53
C VAL A 307 -5.14 -1.24 16.17
N SER A 308 -4.94 -0.44 15.13
CA SER A 308 -5.13 -0.82 13.73
C SER A 308 -3.79 -1.03 13.04
N ALA A 309 -3.83 -1.66 11.89
CA ALA A 309 -2.75 -1.73 10.91
C ALA A 309 -3.34 -1.56 9.51
N GLU A 310 -2.48 -1.36 8.53
CA GLU A 310 -2.89 -1.16 7.14
C GLU A 310 -2.48 -2.36 6.29
N ASP A 311 -3.43 -2.94 5.62
CA ASP A 311 -3.24 -3.98 4.60
C ASP A 311 -3.51 -3.40 3.22
N GLY A 312 -2.46 -3.11 2.46
CA GLY A 312 -2.55 -2.42 1.19
C GLY A 312 -2.66 -0.90 1.34
N GLY A 313 -3.16 -0.29 0.30
CA GLY A 313 -3.27 1.14 0.08
C GLY A 313 -2.49 1.58 -1.15
N SER A 314 -2.98 2.63 -1.80
CA SER A 314 -2.39 3.20 -3.02
C SER A 314 -2.17 4.69 -2.86
N ALA A 315 -1.20 5.19 -3.61
CA ALA A 315 -0.81 6.58 -3.56
C ALA A 315 -0.48 7.14 -4.95
N LEU A 316 -0.56 8.45 -5.09
CA LEU A 316 -0.09 9.18 -6.27
C LEU A 316 1.20 9.91 -5.97
N ALA A 317 2.16 9.76 -6.86
CA ALA A 317 3.46 10.41 -6.79
C ALA A 317 3.78 11.18 -8.08
N VAL A 318 4.65 12.18 -7.95
CA VAL A 318 5.28 12.88 -9.07
C VAL A 318 6.65 12.29 -9.31
N THR A 319 6.97 11.92 -10.56
CA THR A 319 8.29 11.37 -10.86
C THR A 319 9.34 12.47 -11.00
N SER A 320 10.58 12.15 -10.63
CA SER A 320 11.71 13.09 -10.77
C SER A 320 12.04 13.42 -12.23
N GLN A 321 11.66 12.57 -13.18
CA GLN A 321 11.84 12.80 -14.61
C GLN A 321 10.82 13.79 -15.21
N SER A 322 9.75 14.11 -14.49
CA SER A 322 8.75 15.07 -14.93
C SER A 322 9.37 16.48 -15.09
N LYS A 323 9.07 17.10 -16.18
CA LYS A 323 9.37 18.53 -16.44
C LYS A 323 8.21 19.46 -16.07
N ASN A 324 7.08 18.88 -15.69
CA ASN A 324 5.83 19.55 -15.36
C ASN A 324 5.44 19.32 -13.89
N GLN A 325 6.42 19.26 -12.98
CA GLN A 325 6.22 18.82 -11.59
C GLN A 325 5.13 19.62 -10.85
N ALA A 326 5.03 20.94 -11.10
CA ALA A 326 4.00 21.78 -10.47
C ALA A 326 2.59 21.44 -10.95
N ALA A 327 2.38 21.23 -12.26
CA ALA A 327 1.09 20.79 -12.81
C ALA A 327 0.76 19.35 -12.43
N ALA A 328 1.78 18.47 -12.37
CA ALA A 328 1.64 17.10 -11.91
C ALA A 328 1.20 17.03 -10.45
N TYR A 329 1.78 17.87 -9.58
CA TYR A 329 1.35 17.96 -8.18
C TYR A 329 -0.10 18.46 -8.04
N LYS A 330 -0.55 19.42 -8.88
CA LYS A 330 -1.97 19.82 -8.90
C LYS A 330 -2.91 18.65 -9.20
N LEU A 331 -2.54 17.77 -10.12
CA LEU A 331 -3.32 16.57 -10.40
C LEU A 331 -3.32 15.62 -9.19
N VAL A 332 -2.15 15.39 -8.60
CA VAL A 332 -2.02 14.54 -7.39
C VAL A 332 -2.90 15.09 -6.26
N GLU A 333 -2.81 16.38 -5.95
CA GLU A 333 -3.61 17.03 -4.91
C GLU A 333 -5.11 16.99 -5.21
N TYR A 334 -5.52 17.25 -6.47
CA TYR A 334 -6.92 17.17 -6.88
C TYR A 334 -7.52 15.77 -6.65
N MET A 335 -6.77 14.72 -7.02
CA MET A 335 -7.24 13.34 -6.91
C MET A 335 -7.22 12.80 -5.48
N THR A 336 -6.34 13.31 -4.60
CA THR A 336 -6.15 12.76 -3.25
C THR A 336 -6.75 13.62 -2.14
N HIS A 337 -6.84 14.92 -2.34
CA HIS A 337 -7.30 15.90 -1.34
C HIS A 337 -8.44 16.79 -1.84
N GLY A 338 -8.59 16.94 -3.16
CA GLY A 338 -9.61 17.75 -3.84
C GLY A 338 -10.93 17.01 -4.12
N GLU A 339 -11.65 17.48 -5.16
CA GLU A 339 -12.95 16.94 -5.58
C GLU A 339 -12.81 15.52 -6.17
N GLY A 340 -11.68 15.21 -6.81
CA GLY A 340 -11.39 13.87 -7.34
C GLY A 340 -11.40 12.78 -6.27
N ALA A 341 -10.96 13.09 -5.05
CA ALA A 341 -11.01 12.16 -3.92
C ALA A 341 -12.45 11.76 -3.55
N GLN A 342 -13.41 12.70 -3.65
CA GLN A 342 -14.82 12.39 -3.41
C GLN A 342 -15.37 11.49 -4.51
N THR A 343 -15.09 11.77 -5.78
CA THR A 343 -15.50 10.92 -6.91
C THR A 343 -14.97 9.51 -6.78
N MET A 344 -13.72 9.34 -6.34
CA MET A 344 -13.14 8.01 -6.07
C MET A 344 -13.88 7.29 -4.95
N ALA A 345 -14.21 7.97 -3.87
CA ALA A 345 -14.97 7.40 -2.75
C ALA A 345 -16.39 7.00 -3.19
N ASP A 346 -17.07 7.82 -3.97
CA ASP A 346 -18.43 7.56 -4.49
C ASP A 346 -18.47 6.35 -5.45
N THR A 347 -17.34 6.03 -6.08
CA THR A 347 -17.17 4.86 -6.96
C THR A 347 -16.64 3.61 -6.27
N GLY A 348 -16.47 3.64 -4.93
CA GLY A 348 -16.19 2.48 -4.10
C GLY A 348 -14.74 2.34 -3.63
N THR A 349 -13.88 3.34 -3.87
CA THR A 349 -12.54 3.40 -3.27
C THR A 349 -12.68 3.77 -1.79
N PHE A 350 -12.09 2.99 -0.89
CA PHE A 350 -12.11 3.32 0.53
C PHE A 350 -11.17 4.50 0.83
N PRO A 351 -11.69 5.69 1.25
CA PRO A 351 -10.89 6.90 1.24
C PRO A 351 -9.85 6.95 2.38
N SER A 352 -8.74 7.61 2.11
CA SER A 352 -7.73 7.96 3.13
C SER A 352 -7.99 9.31 3.79
N LEU A 353 -8.83 10.16 3.18
CA LEU A 353 -9.08 11.54 3.59
C LEU A 353 -10.11 11.59 4.74
N LYS A 354 -9.70 12.12 5.89
CA LYS A 354 -10.55 12.17 7.11
C LYS A 354 -11.88 12.89 6.90
N LYS A 355 -11.90 13.96 6.08
CA LYS A 355 -13.15 14.69 5.81
C LYS A 355 -14.20 13.82 5.13
N ILE A 356 -13.78 12.90 4.24
CA ILE A 356 -14.68 11.97 3.57
C ILE A 356 -15.08 10.86 4.53
N LEU A 357 -14.11 10.22 5.20
CA LEU A 357 -14.34 9.17 6.20
C LEU A 357 -15.35 9.58 7.29
N ARG A 358 -15.41 10.87 7.63
CA ARG A 358 -16.30 11.45 8.65
C ARG A 358 -17.56 12.09 8.10
N SER A 359 -17.73 12.09 6.79
CA SER A 359 -18.92 12.69 6.18
C SER A 359 -20.14 11.80 6.37
N ASP A 360 -21.30 12.44 6.63
CA ASP A 360 -22.57 11.73 6.71
C ASP A 360 -22.88 11.00 5.39
N SER A 361 -22.51 11.58 4.24
CA SER A 361 -22.71 10.96 2.92
C SER A 361 -21.96 9.65 2.75
N PHE A 362 -20.77 9.50 3.33
CA PHE A 362 -19.98 8.27 3.24
C PHE A 362 -20.60 7.13 4.04
N THR A 363 -21.19 7.43 5.21
CA THR A 363 -21.79 6.44 6.10
C THR A 363 -23.31 6.31 5.93
N ASP A 364 -23.95 7.15 5.11
CA ASP A 364 -25.41 7.12 4.88
C ASP A 364 -25.81 5.78 4.23
N PRO A 365 -26.55 4.91 4.95
CA PRO A 365 -26.96 3.60 4.44
C PRO A 365 -27.99 3.68 3.30
N THR A 366 -28.54 4.86 2.99
CA THR A 366 -29.59 5.06 2.00
C THR A 366 -29.06 5.37 0.61
N THR A 367 -27.76 5.71 0.45
CA THR A 367 -27.16 5.88 -0.88
C THR A 367 -27.21 4.57 -1.65
N GLU A 368 -27.30 4.63 -2.98
CA GLU A 368 -27.41 3.43 -3.83
C GLU A 368 -26.19 2.50 -3.64
N SER A 369 -24.99 3.06 -3.60
CA SER A 369 -23.74 2.31 -3.40
C SER A 369 -23.73 1.61 -2.05
N ASN A 370 -23.95 2.36 -0.96
CA ASN A 370 -23.94 1.83 0.41
C ASN A 370 -25.05 0.79 0.61
N LYS A 371 -26.25 1.05 0.07
CA LYS A 371 -27.34 0.09 0.15
C LYS A 371 -26.99 -1.24 -0.48
N LYS A 372 -26.38 -1.25 -1.68
CA LYS A 372 -25.94 -2.47 -2.36
C LYS A 372 -24.93 -3.25 -1.51
N THR A 373 -23.95 -2.57 -0.96
CA THR A 373 -22.94 -3.17 -0.09
C THR A 373 -23.59 -3.69 1.21
N ASN A 374 -24.42 -2.88 1.85
CA ASN A 374 -25.10 -3.26 3.10
C ASN A 374 -26.03 -4.46 2.90
N ASP A 375 -26.77 -4.53 1.78
CA ASP A 375 -27.62 -5.68 1.45
C ASP A 375 -26.77 -6.97 1.34
N TYR A 376 -25.60 -6.93 0.70
CA TYR A 376 -24.68 -8.06 0.65
C TYR A 376 -24.15 -8.46 2.03
N PHE A 377 -23.94 -7.50 2.92
CA PHE A 377 -23.52 -7.71 4.31
C PHE A 377 -24.71 -7.87 5.28
N GLY A 378 -25.87 -8.31 4.78
CA GLY A 378 -27.05 -8.66 5.59
C GLY A 378 -27.66 -7.48 6.31
N GLY A 379 -27.60 -6.30 5.73
CA GLY A 379 -28.15 -5.05 6.26
C GLY A 379 -27.25 -4.31 7.24
N GLN A 380 -26.00 -4.77 7.44
CA GLN A 380 -25.02 -4.06 8.25
C GLN A 380 -24.57 -2.76 7.55
N ASN A 381 -24.48 -1.65 8.29
CA ASN A 381 -23.87 -0.42 7.76
C ASN A 381 -22.34 -0.57 7.70
N VAL A 382 -21.85 -1.08 6.57
CA VAL A 382 -20.44 -1.46 6.38
C VAL A 382 -19.53 -0.25 6.53
N ASN A 383 -19.84 0.86 5.86
CA ASN A 383 -18.98 2.04 5.87
C ASN A 383 -18.82 2.68 7.24
N GLU A 384 -19.83 2.56 8.12
CA GLU A 384 -19.72 3.00 9.52
C GLU A 384 -18.65 2.19 10.27
N VAL A 385 -18.64 0.85 10.10
CA VAL A 385 -17.66 -0.04 10.75
C VAL A 385 -16.25 0.20 10.23
N LEU A 386 -16.12 0.36 8.91
CA LEU A 386 -14.83 0.60 8.26
C LEU A 386 -14.26 1.98 8.61
N SER A 387 -15.10 3.02 8.62
CA SER A 387 -14.71 4.38 9.01
C SER A 387 -14.20 4.44 10.44
N ALA A 388 -14.83 3.72 11.37
CA ALA A 388 -14.38 3.63 12.75
C ALA A 388 -12.97 3.01 12.85
N ALA A 389 -12.66 2.00 12.05
CA ALA A 389 -11.34 1.38 12.02
C ALA A 389 -10.25 2.32 11.49
N ALA A 390 -10.53 3.07 10.41
CA ALA A 390 -9.59 4.02 9.82
C ALA A 390 -9.20 5.18 10.75
N GLN A 391 -9.97 5.40 11.82
CA GLN A 391 -9.70 6.42 12.83
C GLN A 391 -8.92 5.90 14.05
N ARG A 392 -8.65 4.59 14.10
CA ARG A 392 -7.87 3.99 15.19
C ARG A 392 -6.39 4.34 15.07
N PRO A 393 -5.67 4.43 16.19
CA PRO A 393 -4.23 4.63 16.14
C PRO A 393 -3.52 3.44 15.50
N THR A 394 -2.48 3.74 14.73
CA THR A 394 -1.55 2.75 14.19
C THR A 394 -0.17 2.96 14.79
N GLU A 395 0.53 1.87 15.06
CA GLU A 395 1.95 1.93 15.42
C GLU A 395 2.79 2.41 14.22
N LYS A 396 4.01 2.87 14.48
CA LYS A 396 4.93 3.19 13.38
C LYS A 396 5.44 1.91 12.75
N PHE A 397 5.28 1.80 11.46
CA PHE A 397 5.82 0.70 10.66
C PHE A 397 6.64 1.27 9.50
N GLN A 398 7.68 0.56 9.09
CA GLN A 398 8.60 0.99 8.06
C GLN A 398 8.79 -0.16 7.08
N TYR A 399 8.71 0.10 5.77
CA TYR A 399 9.04 -0.91 4.77
C TYR A 399 10.55 -0.91 4.46
N LEU A 400 11.06 -2.05 4.02
CA LEU A 400 12.42 -2.15 3.52
C LEU A 400 12.56 -1.43 2.16
N PRO A 401 13.72 -0.81 1.86
CA PRO A 401 13.93 -0.15 0.57
C PRO A 401 13.94 -1.12 -0.62
N TYR A 402 14.00 -2.42 -0.37
CA TYR A 402 13.87 -3.51 -1.35
C TYR A 402 12.63 -4.37 -1.10
N ASN A 403 11.51 -3.73 -0.76
CA ASN A 403 10.26 -4.39 -0.40
C ASN A 403 9.72 -5.38 -1.46
N PRO A 404 9.80 -5.16 -2.79
CA PRO A 404 9.38 -6.16 -3.77
C PRO A 404 10.17 -7.47 -3.68
N TYR A 405 11.47 -7.40 -3.37
CA TYR A 405 12.25 -8.59 -3.08
C TYR A 405 11.78 -9.25 -1.78
N ALA A 406 11.51 -8.46 -0.74
CA ALA A 406 11.00 -8.97 0.53
C ALA A 406 9.69 -9.75 0.34
N GLN A 407 8.77 -9.24 -0.46
CA GLN A 407 7.52 -9.91 -0.81
C GLN A 407 7.74 -11.26 -1.51
N THR A 408 8.62 -11.32 -2.51
CA THR A 408 8.95 -12.57 -3.21
C THR A 408 9.64 -13.57 -2.28
N ALA A 409 10.65 -13.12 -1.52
CA ALA A 409 11.40 -13.97 -0.60
C ALA A 409 10.55 -14.51 0.55
N TYR A 410 9.50 -13.76 0.96
CA TYR A 410 8.52 -14.24 1.93
C TYR A 410 7.81 -15.50 1.42
N GLY A 411 7.23 -15.46 0.22
CA GLY A 411 6.56 -16.62 -0.38
C GLY A 411 7.48 -17.83 -0.50
N ASP A 412 8.74 -17.63 -0.91
CA ASP A 412 9.74 -18.70 -1.07
C ASP A 412 10.10 -19.44 0.25
N GLU A 413 10.08 -18.74 1.39
CA GLU A 413 10.51 -19.30 2.66
C GLU A 413 9.33 -19.69 3.55
N VAL A 414 8.27 -18.88 3.63
CA VAL A 414 7.18 -19.10 4.58
C VAL A 414 6.22 -20.20 4.13
N SER A 415 6.08 -20.44 2.82
CA SER A 415 5.32 -21.57 2.29
C SER A 415 5.75 -22.93 2.90
N LYS A 416 7.03 -23.09 3.19
CA LYS A 416 7.58 -24.31 3.82
C LYS A 416 7.07 -24.52 5.25
N ALA A 417 6.77 -23.45 5.97
CA ALA A 417 6.20 -23.56 7.31
C ALA A 417 4.70 -23.89 7.24
N TYR A 418 3.98 -23.27 6.31
CA TYR A 418 2.55 -23.52 6.16
C TYR A 418 2.26 -24.93 5.63
N SER A 419 3.15 -25.50 4.80
CA SER A 419 3.09 -26.90 4.39
C SER A 419 3.53 -27.90 5.50
N GLY A 420 4.05 -27.39 6.62
CA GLY A 420 4.49 -28.23 7.76
C GLY A 420 5.90 -28.80 7.60
N ASP A 421 6.68 -28.38 6.61
CA ASP A 421 8.05 -28.89 6.38
C ASP A 421 9.05 -28.39 7.43
N ILE A 422 8.87 -27.17 7.92
CA ILE A 422 9.67 -26.53 8.97
C ILE A 422 8.76 -25.68 9.87
N THR A 423 9.27 -25.25 11.03
CA THR A 423 8.53 -24.30 11.88
C THR A 423 8.48 -22.91 11.27
N LEU A 424 7.47 -22.13 11.62
CA LEU A 424 7.34 -20.72 11.17
C LEU A 424 8.54 -19.88 11.62
N GLU A 425 9.03 -20.10 12.85
CA GLU A 425 10.23 -19.43 13.35
C GLU A 425 11.43 -19.70 12.43
N LYS A 426 11.63 -20.97 12.03
CA LYS A 426 12.73 -21.35 11.13
C LYS A 426 12.57 -20.76 9.73
N ALA A 427 11.36 -20.71 9.21
CA ALA A 427 11.07 -20.06 7.93
C ALA A 427 11.41 -18.57 7.98
N LEU A 428 11.04 -17.88 9.06
CA LEU A 428 11.34 -16.46 9.26
C LEU A 428 12.82 -16.16 9.53
N GLU A 429 13.57 -17.08 10.16
CA GLU A 429 15.04 -17.00 10.21
C GLU A 429 15.66 -17.06 8.81
N ASN A 430 15.22 -18.01 7.99
CA ASN A 430 15.70 -18.14 6.62
C ASN A 430 15.36 -16.90 5.79
N TYR A 431 14.13 -16.39 5.95
CA TYR A 431 13.68 -15.15 5.34
C TYR A 431 14.54 -13.95 5.75
N ALA A 432 14.83 -13.79 7.06
CA ALA A 432 15.72 -12.72 7.56
C ALA A 432 17.11 -12.77 6.92
N ASN A 433 17.67 -13.97 6.73
CA ASN A 433 18.97 -14.16 6.09
C ASN A 433 18.93 -13.74 4.61
N LYS A 434 17.88 -14.09 3.87
CA LYS A 434 17.70 -13.65 2.48
C LYS A 434 17.56 -12.12 2.38
N LEU A 435 16.80 -11.51 3.27
CA LEU A 435 16.68 -10.05 3.33
C LEU A 435 18.03 -9.38 3.60
N ALA A 436 18.82 -9.94 4.52
CA ALA A 436 20.14 -9.41 4.84
C ALA A 436 21.12 -9.54 3.67
N GLU A 437 21.08 -10.66 2.96
CA GLU A 437 21.90 -10.87 1.77
C GLU A 437 21.55 -9.87 0.67
N GLN A 438 20.27 -9.70 0.37
CA GLN A 438 19.78 -8.73 -0.61
C GLN A 438 20.18 -7.30 -0.26
N GLY A 439 20.00 -6.90 1.00
CA GLY A 439 20.38 -5.56 1.45
C GLY A 439 21.89 -5.30 1.27
N LYS A 440 22.74 -6.28 1.61
CA LYS A 440 24.18 -6.18 1.38
C LYS A 440 24.54 -6.10 -0.10
N GLN A 441 23.87 -6.84 -0.97
CA GLN A 441 24.06 -6.77 -2.42
C GLN A 441 23.68 -5.40 -2.98
N GLN A 442 22.73 -4.71 -2.37
CA GLN A 442 22.33 -3.34 -2.73
C GLN A 442 23.19 -2.26 -2.06
N GLY A 443 24.21 -2.64 -1.28
CA GLY A 443 25.15 -1.69 -0.66
C GLY A 443 24.78 -1.23 0.74
N TYR A 444 23.74 -1.80 1.35
CA TYR A 444 23.36 -1.48 2.74
C TYR A 444 24.23 -2.21 3.75
N ASN A 445 24.44 -1.56 4.91
CA ASN A 445 25.06 -2.17 6.09
C ASN A 445 24.00 -2.95 6.88
N VAL A 446 23.88 -4.26 6.65
CA VAL A 446 22.82 -5.06 7.25
C VAL A 446 23.32 -5.91 8.41
N THR A 447 22.65 -5.79 9.56
CA THR A 447 22.85 -6.60 10.77
C THR A 447 21.59 -7.44 11.05
N VAL A 448 21.74 -8.73 11.28
CA VAL A 448 20.67 -9.62 11.77
C VAL A 448 20.91 -9.89 13.26
N LYS A 449 19.85 -9.74 14.10
CA LYS A 449 19.88 -9.98 15.55
C LYS A 449 19.40 -11.38 15.92
#